data_c57cae828d87f922d42fc6cf48697107
#
_entry.id   c57cae828d87f922d42fc6cf48697107
#
_cell.length_a   1.000
_cell.length_b   1.000
_cell.length_c   1.000
_cell.angle_alpha   90.00
_cell.angle_beta   90.00
_cell.angle_gamma   90.00
#
_symmetry.space_group_name_H-M   'P 1'
#
loop_
_entity.id
_entity.type
_entity.pdbx_description
1 polymer ?
#
loop_
_entity_poly.entity_id
_entity_poly.type
_entity_poly.pdbx_seq_one_letter_code
_entity_poly.pdbx_strand_id
1 'polypeptide(L)'
;NKTVNKRYLPDHLIIDGKEILDKISIAEKFNSFFTNIGPSLASKLNSEGMKSFDSYLSKKTNSRFMFKLVTETELEKMLHKFSPKNSCGIDGLSMKIIKCISEVLCNPLCIIINQSLQTGIFPAKLKCAKVIPLFKKGDKFSVNNYRPISLLPFQNI
;
A
#
# COMPACT_ATOMS: atom_id res chain seq x y z
N ASN A 1 -1.51 10.45 29.50
CA ASN A 1 -0.78 10.83 28.27
C ASN A 1 0.36 9.84 28.05
N LYS A 2 0.07 8.70 27.35
CA LYS A 2 1.12 7.83 26.85
C LYS A 2 1.61 8.42 25.53
N THR A 3 2.68 9.16 25.54
CA THR A 3 3.49 9.46 24.36
C THR A 3 4.03 8.15 23.84
N VAL A 4 3.33 7.55 22.90
CA VAL A 4 3.83 6.40 22.15
C VAL A 4 4.94 6.93 21.25
N ASN A 5 6.18 6.78 21.69
CA ASN A 5 7.36 6.96 20.85
C ASN A 5 7.27 5.93 19.72
N LYS A 6 6.68 6.32 18.61
CA LYS A 6 6.58 5.51 17.38
C LYS A 6 7.94 5.50 16.70
N ARG A 7 8.91 4.77 17.25
CA ARG A 7 10.10 4.37 16.49
C ARG A 7 9.65 3.24 15.55
N TYR A 8 9.50 3.57 14.28
CA TYR A 8 9.11 2.60 13.27
C TYR A 8 10.26 1.64 12.90
N LEU A 9 11.51 2.08 13.08
CA LEU A 9 12.69 1.27 12.81
C LEU A 9 13.37 0.86 14.11
N PRO A 10 13.89 -0.37 14.22
CA PRO A 10 14.77 -0.77 15.32
C PRO A 10 16.07 0.03 15.27
N ASP A 11 16.76 0.12 16.42
CA ASP A 11 18.05 0.83 16.50
C ASP A 11 19.15 0.07 15.75
N HIS A 12 19.02 -1.26 15.63
CA HIS A 12 19.89 -2.14 14.86
C HIS A 12 19.15 -3.39 14.39
N LEU A 13 19.70 -4.10 13.42
CA LEU A 13 19.26 -5.42 12.97
C LEU A 13 20.38 -6.43 13.13
N ILE A 14 20.05 -7.70 13.39
CA ILE A 14 20.99 -8.81 13.36
C ILE A 14 20.66 -9.68 12.16
N ILE A 15 21.59 -9.76 11.20
CA ILE A 15 21.46 -10.57 9.98
C ILE A 15 22.69 -11.42 9.82
N ASP A 16 22.53 -12.73 9.76
CA ASP A 16 23.61 -13.71 9.66
C ASP A 16 24.69 -13.52 10.74
N GLY A 17 24.26 -13.19 11.97
CA GLY A 17 25.14 -12.95 13.11
C GLY A 17 25.89 -11.60 13.08
N LYS A 18 25.64 -10.76 12.08
CA LYS A 18 26.24 -9.40 11.97
C LYS A 18 25.22 -8.34 12.37
N GLU A 19 25.69 -7.39 13.17
CA GLU A 19 24.91 -6.24 13.59
C GLU A 19 24.99 -5.13 12.53
N ILE A 20 23.82 -4.59 12.15
CA ILE A 20 23.69 -3.48 11.20
C ILE A 20 23.09 -2.30 11.97
N LEU A 21 23.85 -1.21 12.09
CA LEU A 21 23.50 0.00 12.84
C LEU A 21 23.07 1.16 11.93
N ASP A 22 23.55 1.16 10.69
CA ASP A 22 23.27 2.22 9.75
C ASP A 22 21.80 2.21 9.31
N LYS A 23 21.12 3.35 9.48
CA LYS A 23 19.68 3.48 9.21
C LYS A 23 19.29 3.24 7.74
N ILE A 24 20.17 3.63 6.81
CA ILE A 24 19.93 3.41 5.38
C ILE A 24 20.02 1.93 5.10
N SER A 25 21.06 1.27 5.57
CA SER A 25 21.23 -0.19 5.45
C SER A 25 20.09 -0.97 6.10
N ILE A 26 19.58 -0.53 7.27
CA ILE A 26 18.39 -1.12 7.92
C ILE A 26 17.16 -1.00 7.01
N ALA A 27 16.92 0.19 6.44
CA ALA A 27 15.79 0.42 5.54
C ALA A 27 15.88 -0.43 4.27
N GLU A 28 17.07 -0.55 3.67
CA GLU A 28 17.32 -1.39 2.50
C GLU A 28 17.09 -2.88 2.80
N LYS A 29 17.50 -3.35 3.99
CA LYS A 29 17.25 -4.73 4.41
C LYS A 29 15.76 -5.02 4.55
N PHE A 30 14.99 -4.11 5.16
CA PHE A 30 13.53 -4.23 5.21
C PHE A 30 12.91 -4.22 3.82
N ASN A 31 13.34 -3.31 2.94
CA ASN A 31 12.83 -3.22 1.58
C ASN A 31 13.11 -4.51 0.80
N SER A 32 14.34 -5.00 0.83
CA SER A 32 14.73 -6.27 0.19
C SER A 32 13.95 -7.45 0.76
N PHE A 33 13.77 -7.53 2.07
CA PHE A 33 13.00 -8.59 2.71
C PHE A 33 11.54 -8.59 2.25
N PHE A 34 10.86 -7.44 2.31
CA PHE A 34 9.44 -7.33 1.97
C PHE A 34 9.16 -7.54 0.47
N THR A 35 10.07 -7.12 -0.40
CA THR A 35 9.92 -7.35 -1.85
C THR A 35 10.15 -8.80 -2.26
N ASN A 36 11.02 -9.52 -1.55
CA ASN A 36 11.39 -10.89 -1.89
C ASN A 36 10.56 -11.97 -1.18
N ILE A 37 9.87 -11.66 -0.08
CA ILE A 37 9.15 -12.68 0.70
C ILE A 37 8.04 -13.36 -0.10
N GLY A 38 7.30 -12.61 -0.92
CA GLY A 38 6.23 -13.16 -1.78
C GLY A 38 6.77 -14.15 -2.81
N PRO A 39 7.71 -13.76 -3.68
CA PRO A 39 8.37 -14.67 -4.62
C PRO A 39 9.01 -15.88 -3.93
N SER A 40 9.68 -15.68 -2.78
CA SER A 40 10.30 -16.76 -2.02
C SER A 40 9.29 -17.78 -1.47
N LEU A 41 8.11 -17.33 -1.05
CA LEU A 41 7.04 -18.23 -0.63
C LEU A 41 6.39 -18.93 -1.83
N ALA A 42 6.16 -18.20 -2.92
CA ALA A 42 5.57 -18.75 -4.14
C ALA A 42 6.45 -19.87 -4.74
N SER A 43 7.78 -19.71 -4.72
CA SER A 43 8.71 -20.73 -5.23
C SER A 43 8.69 -22.03 -4.43
N LYS A 44 8.19 -22.00 -3.20
CA LYS A 44 8.05 -23.20 -2.35
C LYS A 44 6.74 -23.95 -2.56
N LEU A 45 5.79 -23.35 -3.30
CA LEU A 45 4.52 -24.00 -3.61
C LEU A 45 4.76 -25.03 -4.72
N ASN A 46 4.37 -26.30 -4.44
CA ASN A 46 4.33 -27.30 -5.48
C ASN A 46 3.14 -27.01 -6.40
N SER A 47 3.42 -26.75 -7.67
CA SER A 47 2.38 -26.51 -8.69
C SER A 47 1.92 -27.80 -9.39
N GLU A 48 2.52 -28.96 -9.07
CA GLU A 48 2.09 -30.24 -9.63
C GLU A 48 0.66 -30.57 -9.19
N GLY A 49 -0.23 -30.79 -10.16
CA GLY A 49 -1.63 -31.09 -9.89
C GLY A 49 -2.53 -29.87 -9.59
N MET A 50 -2.01 -28.65 -9.61
CA MET A 50 -2.86 -27.46 -9.48
C MET A 50 -3.77 -27.30 -10.72
N LYS A 51 -5.08 -27.29 -10.47
CA LYS A 51 -6.05 -27.01 -11.51
C LYS A 51 -5.98 -25.51 -11.90
N SER A 52 -6.21 -25.21 -13.18
CA SER A 52 -6.42 -23.81 -13.60
C SER A 52 -7.55 -23.17 -12.80
N PHE A 53 -7.46 -21.89 -12.49
CA PHE A 53 -8.52 -21.14 -11.77
C PHE A 53 -9.88 -21.26 -12.49
N ASP A 54 -9.90 -21.34 -13.83
CA ASP A 54 -11.11 -21.56 -14.62
C ASP A 54 -11.88 -22.81 -14.23
N SER A 55 -11.20 -23.85 -13.74
CA SER A 55 -11.82 -25.09 -13.32
C SER A 55 -12.68 -24.97 -12.04
N TYR A 56 -12.48 -23.88 -11.28
CA TYR A 56 -13.23 -23.56 -10.08
C TYR A 56 -14.45 -22.67 -10.36
N LEU A 57 -14.56 -22.13 -11.57
CA LEU A 57 -15.68 -21.29 -11.98
C LEU A 57 -16.88 -22.16 -12.37
N SER A 58 -17.91 -22.15 -11.55
CA SER A 58 -19.14 -22.93 -11.79
C SER A 58 -19.99 -22.38 -12.94
N LYS A 59 -19.88 -21.11 -13.25
CA LYS A 59 -20.60 -20.45 -14.36
C LYS A 59 -19.68 -19.48 -15.09
N LYS A 60 -19.63 -19.59 -16.42
CA LYS A 60 -19.05 -18.56 -17.29
C LYS A 60 -20.17 -17.60 -17.67
N THR A 61 -19.96 -16.31 -17.40
CA THR A 61 -20.88 -15.27 -17.86
C THR A 61 -20.31 -14.61 -19.13
N ASN A 62 -21.17 -14.32 -20.07
CA ASN A 62 -20.83 -13.54 -21.27
C ASN A 62 -20.94 -12.02 -21.03
N SER A 63 -21.37 -11.63 -19.82
CA SER A 63 -21.49 -10.23 -19.45
C SER A 63 -20.11 -9.59 -19.32
N ARG A 64 -19.93 -8.43 -19.93
CA ARG A 64 -18.71 -7.63 -19.81
C ARG A 64 -18.87 -6.70 -18.61
N PHE A 65 -17.87 -6.70 -17.73
CA PHE A 65 -17.77 -5.69 -16.69
C PHE A 65 -17.28 -4.37 -17.30
N MET A 66 -18.00 -3.30 -17.02
CA MET A 66 -17.60 -1.95 -17.41
C MET A 66 -17.61 -1.04 -16.18
N PHE A 67 -16.56 -0.26 -16.02
CA PHE A 67 -16.52 0.75 -14.98
C PHE A 67 -17.50 1.88 -15.30
N LYS A 68 -18.29 2.28 -14.29
CA LYS A 68 -19.03 3.52 -14.36
C LYS A 68 -18.08 4.67 -14.06
N LEU A 69 -18.17 5.75 -14.84
CA LEU A 69 -17.39 6.96 -14.56
C LEU A 69 -17.86 7.64 -13.28
N VAL A 70 -16.91 8.18 -12.55
CA VAL A 70 -17.15 8.89 -11.30
C VAL A 70 -17.49 10.35 -11.61
N THR A 71 -18.47 10.92 -10.92
CA THR A 71 -18.79 12.35 -10.98
C THR A 71 -18.05 13.12 -9.88
N GLU A 72 -17.84 14.43 -10.09
CA GLU A 72 -17.22 15.30 -9.07
C GLU A 72 -18.00 15.26 -7.76
N THR A 73 -19.33 15.28 -7.83
CA THR A 73 -20.21 15.21 -6.65
C THR A 73 -20.07 13.88 -5.89
N GLU A 74 -19.92 12.74 -6.60
CA GLU A 74 -19.67 11.45 -5.96
C GLU A 74 -18.32 11.44 -5.26
N LEU A 75 -17.28 11.99 -5.92
CA LEU A 75 -15.93 12.06 -5.37
C LEU A 75 -15.88 12.97 -4.14
N GLU A 76 -16.50 14.14 -4.19
CA GLU A 76 -16.61 15.08 -3.07
C GLU A 76 -17.28 14.44 -1.85
N LYS A 77 -18.43 13.80 -2.04
CA LYS A 77 -19.12 13.05 -0.99
C LYS A 77 -18.25 11.95 -0.39
N MET A 78 -17.45 11.28 -1.21
CA MET A 78 -16.51 10.25 -0.77
C MET A 78 -15.39 10.86 0.09
N LEU A 79 -14.76 11.94 -0.37
CA LEU A 79 -13.70 12.63 0.37
C LEU A 79 -14.20 13.14 1.74
N HIS A 80 -15.43 13.63 1.82
CA HIS A 80 -16.02 14.08 3.09
C HIS A 80 -16.27 12.93 4.09
N LYS A 81 -16.52 11.71 3.63
CA LYS A 81 -16.74 10.55 4.50
C LYS A 81 -15.45 10.04 5.18
N PHE A 82 -14.28 10.28 4.60
CA PHE A 82 -13.03 9.82 5.20
C PHE A 82 -12.66 10.56 6.48
N SER A 83 -12.08 9.85 7.43
CA SER A 83 -11.55 10.45 8.66
C SER A 83 -10.34 11.35 8.35
N PRO A 84 -10.24 12.55 8.95
CA PRO A 84 -9.10 13.45 8.74
C PRO A 84 -7.85 12.93 9.48
N LYS A 85 -7.13 11.99 8.87
CA LYS A 85 -5.89 11.43 9.42
C LYS A 85 -4.69 12.27 8.98
N ASN A 86 -3.64 12.28 9.84
CA ASN A 86 -2.37 12.98 9.56
C ASN A 86 -1.34 12.06 8.84
N SER A 87 -1.62 10.76 8.70
CA SER A 87 -0.75 9.84 7.94
C SER A 87 -0.73 10.26 6.47
N CYS A 88 0.46 10.23 5.87
CA CYS A 88 0.67 10.61 4.48
C CYS A 88 1.59 9.60 3.78
N GLY A 89 1.43 9.46 2.49
CA GLY A 89 2.31 8.71 1.61
C GLY A 89 3.63 9.43 1.36
N ILE A 90 4.28 9.10 0.24
CA ILE A 90 5.53 9.73 -0.21
C ILE A 90 5.33 11.19 -0.65
N ASP A 91 4.12 11.53 -1.06
CA ASP A 91 3.68 12.86 -1.49
C ASP A 91 3.54 13.88 -0.34
N GLY A 92 3.57 13.42 0.91
CA GLY A 92 3.37 14.26 2.09
C GLY A 92 1.93 14.76 2.28
N LEU A 93 0.98 14.35 1.43
CA LEU A 93 -0.41 14.77 1.51
C LEU A 93 -1.19 13.88 2.47
N SER A 94 -1.71 14.49 3.54
CA SER A 94 -2.59 13.79 4.48
C SER A 94 -4.05 13.98 4.10
N MET A 95 -4.94 13.09 4.53
CA MET A 95 -6.38 13.23 4.31
C MET A 95 -6.94 14.52 4.92
N LYS A 96 -6.32 15.02 5.98
CA LYS A 96 -6.68 16.31 6.57
C LYS A 96 -6.44 17.47 5.59
N ILE A 97 -5.31 17.49 4.89
CA ILE A 97 -4.99 18.51 3.87
C ILE A 97 -5.94 18.35 2.67
N ILE A 98 -6.12 17.12 2.17
CA ILE A 98 -6.98 16.85 1.02
C ILE A 98 -8.41 17.34 1.26
N LYS A 99 -8.96 17.13 2.46
CA LYS A 99 -10.29 17.63 2.81
C LYS A 99 -10.36 19.17 2.83
N CYS A 100 -9.30 19.84 3.25
CA CYS A 100 -9.27 21.32 3.25
C CYS A 100 -9.28 21.92 1.84
N ILE A 101 -8.77 21.18 0.84
CA ILE A 101 -8.66 21.65 -0.55
C ILE A 101 -9.59 20.88 -1.50
N SER A 102 -10.56 20.11 -0.97
CA SER A 102 -11.43 19.23 -1.76
C SER A 102 -12.16 19.94 -2.88
N GLU A 103 -12.67 21.14 -2.65
CA GLU A 103 -13.37 21.93 -3.66
C GLU A 103 -12.53 22.15 -4.93
N VAL A 104 -11.24 22.46 -4.77
CA VAL A 104 -10.33 22.69 -5.90
C VAL A 104 -9.80 21.36 -6.45
N LEU A 105 -9.68 20.35 -5.60
CA LEU A 105 -9.04 19.06 -5.95
C LEU A 105 -10.01 18.10 -6.65
N CYS A 106 -11.32 18.19 -6.42
CA CYS A 106 -12.29 17.23 -6.96
C CYS A 106 -12.28 17.14 -8.49
N ASN A 107 -12.24 18.25 -9.19
CA ASN A 107 -12.23 18.26 -10.66
C ASN A 107 -11.00 17.56 -11.25
N PRO A 108 -9.74 17.95 -10.93
CA PRO A 108 -8.56 17.26 -11.48
C PRO A 108 -8.46 15.80 -11.06
N LEU A 109 -8.87 15.46 -9.83
CA LEU A 109 -8.91 14.06 -9.40
C LEU A 109 -9.94 13.23 -10.18
N CYS A 110 -11.13 13.79 -10.41
CA CYS A 110 -12.18 13.14 -11.18
C CYS A 110 -11.70 12.84 -12.61
N ILE A 111 -10.97 13.76 -13.25
CA ILE A 111 -10.38 13.55 -14.57
C ILE A 111 -9.38 12.40 -14.54
N ILE A 112 -8.43 12.39 -13.58
CA ILE A 112 -7.40 11.35 -13.46
C ILE A 112 -8.02 9.98 -13.22
N ILE A 113 -9.00 9.90 -12.32
CA ILE A 113 -9.70 8.66 -11.98
C ILE A 113 -10.43 8.13 -13.22
N ASN A 114 -11.23 8.95 -13.88
CA ASN A 114 -12.00 8.55 -15.04
C ASN A 114 -11.11 8.14 -16.21
N GLN A 115 -10.02 8.87 -16.45
CA GLN A 115 -9.03 8.48 -17.46
C GLN A 115 -8.42 7.12 -17.13
N SER A 116 -8.09 6.85 -15.87
CA SER A 116 -7.57 5.56 -15.44
C SER A 116 -8.59 4.42 -15.63
N LEU A 117 -9.86 4.67 -15.32
CA LEU A 117 -10.95 3.69 -15.53
C LEU A 117 -11.20 3.40 -17.01
N GLN A 118 -11.12 4.41 -17.89
CA GLN A 118 -11.34 4.25 -19.33
C GLN A 118 -10.18 3.56 -20.04
N THR A 119 -8.94 3.89 -19.65
CA THR A 119 -7.74 3.39 -20.33
C THR A 119 -7.17 2.12 -19.73
N GLY A 120 -7.57 1.77 -18.48
CA GLY A 120 -6.94 0.70 -17.71
C GLY A 120 -5.53 1.06 -17.22
N ILE A 121 -5.09 2.32 -17.37
CA ILE A 121 -3.75 2.78 -16.99
C ILE A 121 -3.84 3.57 -15.69
N PHE A 122 -3.30 3.01 -14.61
CA PHE A 122 -3.18 3.70 -13.34
C PHE A 122 -1.88 4.52 -13.28
N PRO A 123 -1.89 5.79 -12.85
CA PRO A 123 -0.71 6.66 -12.86
C PRO A 123 0.45 6.07 -12.05
N ALA A 124 1.65 5.99 -12.68
CA ALA A 124 2.82 5.37 -12.06
C ALA A 124 3.24 6.04 -10.75
N LYS A 125 3.14 7.36 -10.66
CA LYS A 125 3.47 8.11 -9.43
C LYS A 125 2.57 7.74 -8.24
N LEU A 126 1.33 7.32 -8.48
CA LEU A 126 0.40 6.90 -7.43
C LEU A 126 0.62 5.44 -7.00
N LYS A 127 1.45 4.68 -7.73
CA LYS A 127 1.82 3.30 -7.37
C LYS A 127 2.96 3.23 -6.34
N CYS A 128 3.62 4.35 -6.05
CA CYS A 128 4.74 4.38 -5.12
C CYS A 128 4.24 4.43 -3.68
N ALA A 129 4.63 3.45 -2.86
CA ALA A 129 4.28 3.40 -1.46
C ALA A 129 5.47 3.70 -0.56
N LYS A 130 5.24 4.45 0.52
CA LYS A 130 6.16 4.50 1.66
C LYS A 130 5.88 3.31 2.56
N VAL A 131 6.82 2.36 2.67
CA VAL A 131 6.64 1.18 3.51
C VAL A 131 7.16 1.46 4.92
N ILE A 132 6.32 1.18 5.92
CA ILE A 132 6.67 1.28 7.34
C ILE A 132 6.70 -0.13 7.92
N PRO A 133 7.85 -0.61 8.44
CA PRO A 133 7.94 -1.88 9.13
C PRO A 133 7.25 -1.77 10.50
N LEU A 134 6.21 -2.56 10.71
CA LEU A 134 5.51 -2.66 11.99
C LEU A 134 5.94 -3.92 12.72
N PHE A 135 6.53 -3.76 13.89
CA PHE A 135 6.90 -4.90 14.75
C PHE A 135 5.65 -5.71 15.16
N LYS A 136 5.71 -7.03 15.00
CA LYS A 136 4.63 -7.94 15.33
C LYS A 136 4.82 -8.60 16.70
N LYS A 137 5.89 -9.37 16.86
CA LYS A 137 6.26 -10.12 18.06
C LYS A 137 7.63 -10.77 17.89
N GLY A 138 8.21 -11.28 18.98
CA GLY A 138 9.48 -12.00 18.95
C GLY A 138 10.66 -11.06 19.13
N ASP A 139 11.79 -11.40 18.51
CA ASP A 139 12.98 -10.57 18.56
C ASP A 139 12.84 -9.36 17.62
N LYS A 140 12.96 -8.15 18.19
CA LYS A 140 12.85 -6.88 17.47
C LYS A 140 14.04 -6.59 16.53
N PHE A 141 15.12 -7.33 16.68
CA PHE A 141 16.31 -7.18 15.84
C PHE A 141 16.28 -8.07 14.59
N SER A 142 15.27 -8.92 14.47
CA SER A 142 15.06 -9.77 13.29
C SER A 142 14.00 -9.20 12.35
N VAL A 143 14.32 -9.03 11.06
CA VAL A 143 13.39 -8.53 10.02
C VAL A 143 12.14 -9.39 9.88
N ASN A 144 12.24 -10.70 10.18
CA ASN A 144 11.13 -11.66 10.05
C ASN A 144 9.96 -11.35 11.01
N ASN A 145 10.21 -10.56 12.03
CA ASN A 145 9.24 -10.22 13.06
C ASN A 145 8.47 -8.92 12.79
N TYR A 146 8.61 -8.39 11.57
CA TYR A 146 7.94 -7.18 11.12
C TYR A 146 6.94 -7.45 10.00
N ARG A 147 5.93 -6.58 9.91
CA ARG A 147 4.95 -6.54 8.83
C ARG A 147 5.12 -5.24 8.03
N PRO A 148 5.05 -5.27 6.69
CA PRO A 148 5.02 -4.06 5.90
C PRO A 148 3.66 -3.38 6.02
N ILE A 149 3.66 -2.08 6.33
CA ILE A 149 2.49 -1.23 6.15
C ILE A 149 2.82 -0.25 5.04
N SER A 150 2.12 -0.37 3.92
CA SER A 150 2.28 0.51 2.77
C SER A 150 1.41 1.75 2.93
N LEU A 151 2.03 2.93 2.90
CA LEU A 151 1.36 4.22 2.83
C LEU A 151 1.45 4.70 1.38
N LEU A 152 0.34 4.62 0.66
CA LEU A 152 0.22 5.11 -0.71
C LEU A 152 -0.08 6.62 -0.72
N PRO A 153 0.22 7.34 -1.82
CA PRO A 153 -0.34 8.65 -2.06
C PRO A 153 -1.87 8.59 -2.01
N PHE A 154 -2.52 9.56 -1.39
CA PHE A 154 -3.99 9.59 -1.22
C PHE A 154 -4.58 8.34 -0.54
N GLN A 155 -3.92 7.80 0.43
CA GLN A 155 -4.15 6.47 0.98
C GLN A 155 -5.50 6.20 1.66
N ASN A 156 -6.50 7.01 1.51
CA ASN A 156 -7.82 6.75 2.10
C ASN A 156 -8.97 6.88 1.09
N ILE A 157 -8.67 6.79 -0.20
CA ILE A 157 -9.70 6.76 -1.25
C ILE A 157 -10.01 5.32 -1.63
#